data_37399235b2630db6647fb41cf453d001
#
_entry.id   37399235b2630db6647fb41cf453d001
#
_cell.length_a   1.000
_cell.length_b   1.000
_cell.length_c   1.000
_cell.angle_alpha   90.00
_cell.angle_beta   90.00
_cell.angle_gamma   90.00
#
_symmetry.space_group_name_H-M   'P 1'
#
loop_
_entity.id
_entity.type
_entity.pdbx_description
1 polymer ?
#
loop_
_entity_poly.entity_id
_entity_poly.type
_entity_poly.pdbx_seq_one_letter_code
_entity_poly.pdbx_strand_id
1 'polypeptide(L)'
;MKPAIKVEDLCVDLVTKRQKRRIVDHVGFEVYPGECLGILGESGSGKSMSLKAVLGLLDKNFRVSGQAIFDEKNLIGFSGEELRKVRGNQIGMVLQNPMTCFDPLYRIGSQMAETFAMHTDWNGEKIRKVSLEVLEQMKIHDGEEVLQKYPHQLSGGMLQRIMIGIAMALSPELLIADEPTTAIDAITQYEILEEFERIKREKKTAMIFITHDLGAISKVADRIIVMNRGQIVDRGDFHHILHHAKDPYTRMLVEKRLAVMDRYREILKKEGRRPCLN
;
A
#
# COMPACT_ATOMS: atom_id res chain seq x y z
N MET A 1 -23.43 -1.44 6.76
CA MET A 1 -22.19 -1.04 7.46
C MET A 1 -21.67 0.21 6.77
N LYS A 2 -21.14 1.21 7.50
CA LYS A 2 -20.61 2.44 6.88
C LYS A 2 -19.20 2.14 6.34
N PRO A 3 -18.84 2.56 5.12
CA PRO A 3 -17.48 2.40 4.62
C PRO A 3 -16.49 3.27 5.43
N ALA A 4 -15.28 2.79 5.63
CA ALA A 4 -14.16 3.57 6.19
C ALA A 4 -13.75 4.68 5.22
N ILE A 5 -13.72 4.37 3.92
CA ILE A 5 -13.54 5.36 2.87
C ILE A 5 -14.46 5.06 1.68
N LYS A 6 -15.03 6.11 1.09
CA LYS A 6 -15.82 6.05 -0.15
C LYS A 6 -15.28 7.06 -1.14
N VAL A 7 -14.86 6.59 -2.29
CA VAL A 7 -14.38 7.43 -3.41
C VAL A 7 -15.43 7.39 -4.50
N GLU A 8 -15.88 8.56 -4.97
CA GLU A 8 -16.90 8.71 -5.99
C GLU A 8 -16.42 9.68 -7.08
N ASP A 9 -16.54 9.23 -8.31
CA ASP A 9 -16.29 10.03 -9.50
C ASP A 9 -14.92 10.73 -9.52
N LEU A 10 -13.90 10.06 -8.99
CA LEU A 10 -12.55 10.62 -8.89
C LEU A 10 -11.95 10.81 -10.28
N CYS A 11 -11.61 12.03 -10.59
CA CYS A 11 -10.89 12.39 -11.80
C CYS A 11 -9.59 13.14 -11.46
N VAL A 12 -8.52 12.82 -12.19
CA VAL A 12 -7.23 13.50 -12.07
C VAL A 12 -6.76 13.94 -13.44
N ASP A 13 -6.60 15.24 -13.62
CA ASP A 13 -6.11 15.84 -14.83
C ASP A 13 -4.72 16.44 -14.62
N LEU A 14 -3.74 16.07 -15.43
CA LEU A 14 -2.47 16.77 -15.54
C LEU A 14 -2.66 17.99 -16.44
N VAL A 15 -2.43 19.18 -15.89
CA VAL A 15 -2.59 20.44 -16.61
C VAL A 15 -1.23 21.08 -16.81
N THR A 16 -0.79 21.17 -18.04
CA THR A 16 0.42 21.87 -18.44
C THR A 16 0.08 23.10 -19.28
N LYS A 17 1.05 23.98 -19.54
CA LYS A 17 0.83 25.15 -20.40
C LYS A 17 0.37 24.81 -21.82
N ARG A 18 0.62 23.57 -22.28
CA ARG A 18 0.36 23.18 -23.68
C ARG A 18 -0.80 22.19 -23.83
N GLN A 19 -1.14 21.43 -22.78
CA GLN A 19 -2.16 20.37 -22.88
C GLN A 19 -2.75 20.03 -21.51
N LYS A 20 -3.97 19.52 -21.57
CA LYS A 20 -4.66 18.86 -20.45
C LYS A 20 -4.75 17.37 -20.78
N ARG A 21 -4.29 16.50 -19.88
CA ARG A 21 -4.35 15.04 -20.04
C ARG A 21 -5.03 14.44 -18.82
N ARG A 22 -6.07 13.65 -19.04
CA ARG A 22 -6.71 12.87 -18.01
C ARG A 22 -5.85 11.65 -17.66
N ILE A 23 -5.56 11.48 -16.37
CA ILE A 23 -4.74 10.39 -15.82
C ILE A 23 -5.61 9.40 -15.07
N VAL A 24 -6.62 9.87 -14.33
CA VAL A 24 -7.63 9.07 -13.65
C VAL A 24 -8.98 9.57 -14.11
N ASP A 25 -9.86 8.64 -14.45
CA ASP A 25 -11.10 8.95 -15.16
C ASP A 25 -12.29 8.21 -14.52
N HIS A 26 -13.13 8.96 -13.80
CA HIS A 26 -14.36 8.50 -13.16
C HIS A 26 -14.18 7.25 -12.29
N VAL A 27 -13.11 7.23 -11.46
CA VAL A 27 -12.82 6.12 -10.55
C VAL A 27 -13.67 6.24 -9.29
N GLY A 28 -14.35 5.15 -8.93
CA GLY A 28 -15.12 5.08 -7.69
C GLY A 28 -15.00 3.70 -7.04
N PHE A 29 -14.82 3.68 -5.72
CA PHE A 29 -14.77 2.47 -4.89
C PHE A 29 -15.07 2.81 -3.44
N GLU A 30 -15.33 1.79 -2.63
CA GLU A 30 -15.50 1.91 -1.19
C GLU A 30 -14.78 0.77 -0.49
N VAL A 31 -14.32 1.01 0.74
CA VAL A 31 -13.64 0.03 1.58
C VAL A 31 -14.25 0.06 2.97
N TYR A 32 -14.54 -1.11 3.52
CA TYR A 32 -15.18 -1.26 4.82
C TYR A 32 -14.17 -1.59 5.91
N PRO A 33 -14.46 -1.28 7.19
CA PRO A 33 -13.62 -1.70 8.30
C PRO A 33 -13.39 -3.22 8.32
N GLY A 34 -12.13 -3.63 8.41
CA GLY A 34 -11.71 -5.04 8.36
C GLY A 34 -11.69 -5.65 6.97
N GLU A 35 -11.88 -4.84 5.93
CA GLU A 35 -11.78 -5.26 4.52
C GLU A 35 -10.47 -4.79 3.90
N CYS A 36 -9.92 -5.60 3.01
CA CYS A 36 -8.82 -5.23 2.13
C CYS A 36 -9.30 -5.15 0.68
N LEU A 37 -9.31 -3.94 0.11
CA LEU A 37 -9.50 -3.72 -1.31
C LEU A 37 -8.17 -3.79 -2.05
N GLY A 38 -8.00 -4.80 -2.89
CA GLY A 38 -6.88 -4.92 -3.81
C GLY A 38 -7.06 -4.04 -5.05
N ILE A 39 -6.03 -3.30 -5.45
CA ILE A 39 -6.01 -2.55 -6.71
C ILE A 39 -4.92 -3.13 -7.61
N LEU A 40 -5.33 -3.81 -8.67
CA LEU A 40 -4.46 -4.49 -9.62
C LEU A 40 -4.32 -3.69 -10.92
N GLY A 41 -3.17 -3.79 -11.58
CA GLY A 41 -2.92 -3.18 -12.89
C GLY A 41 -1.43 -2.98 -13.15
N GLU A 42 -1.05 -2.76 -14.41
CA GLU A 42 0.35 -2.48 -14.79
C GLU A 42 0.79 -1.08 -14.33
N SER A 43 2.11 -0.83 -14.38
CA SER A 43 2.65 0.51 -14.11
C SER A 43 2.04 1.55 -15.06
N GLY A 44 1.69 2.72 -14.52
CA GLY A 44 1.03 3.78 -15.30
C GLY A 44 -0.48 3.62 -15.50
N SER A 45 -1.14 2.59 -14.93
CA SER A 45 -2.60 2.43 -15.03
C SER A 45 -3.42 3.42 -14.19
N GLY A 46 -2.77 4.22 -13.33
CA GLY A 46 -3.44 5.25 -12.50
C GLY A 46 -3.60 4.92 -11.02
N LYS A 47 -3.24 3.71 -10.56
CA LYS A 47 -3.44 3.23 -9.18
C LYS A 47 -2.89 4.19 -8.11
N SER A 48 -1.57 4.39 -8.09
CA SER A 48 -0.90 5.27 -7.13
C SER A 48 -1.33 6.73 -7.28
N MET A 49 -1.65 7.17 -8.52
CA MET A 49 -2.16 8.52 -8.76
C MET A 49 -3.53 8.75 -8.13
N SER A 50 -4.43 7.76 -8.19
CA SER A 50 -5.74 7.83 -7.54
C SER A 50 -5.60 8.01 -6.02
N LEU A 51 -4.73 7.24 -5.36
CA LEU A 51 -4.54 7.36 -3.91
C LEU A 51 -3.80 8.63 -3.51
N LYS A 52 -2.78 9.04 -4.29
CA LYS A 52 -2.11 10.33 -4.06
C LYS A 52 -3.09 11.51 -4.22
N ALA A 53 -4.05 11.41 -5.14
CA ALA A 53 -5.10 12.41 -5.31
C ALA A 53 -6.01 12.50 -4.08
N VAL A 54 -6.50 11.34 -3.60
CA VAL A 54 -7.35 11.25 -2.39
C VAL A 54 -6.64 11.85 -1.18
N LEU A 55 -5.35 11.60 -1.05
CA LEU A 55 -4.54 12.09 0.07
C LEU A 55 -3.97 13.50 -0.13
N GLY A 56 -4.27 14.17 -1.25
CA GLY A 56 -3.73 15.50 -1.55
C GLY A 56 -2.19 15.55 -1.62
N LEU A 57 -1.58 14.49 -2.19
CA LEU A 57 -0.13 14.35 -2.35
C LEU A 57 0.34 14.65 -3.78
N LEU A 58 -0.55 15.20 -4.62
CA LEU A 58 -0.22 15.57 -5.99
C LEU A 58 0.29 17.01 -6.07
N ASP A 59 1.18 17.25 -7.03
CA ASP A 59 1.71 18.57 -7.33
C ASP A 59 0.64 19.53 -7.88
N LYS A 60 0.93 20.83 -7.86
CA LYS A 60 0.04 21.90 -8.35
C LYS A 60 -0.35 21.79 -9.82
N ASN A 61 0.38 20.99 -10.60
CA ASN A 61 0.06 20.72 -11.99
C ASN A 61 -1.10 19.74 -12.18
N PHE A 62 -1.58 19.11 -11.11
CA PHE A 62 -2.71 18.21 -11.15
C PHE A 62 -3.96 18.90 -10.63
N ARG A 63 -5.08 18.67 -11.33
CA ARG A 63 -6.43 19.03 -10.88
C ARG A 63 -7.18 17.78 -10.51
N VAL A 64 -7.67 17.74 -9.28
CA VAL A 64 -8.45 16.65 -8.73
C VAL A 64 -9.90 17.09 -8.63
N SER A 65 -10.83 16.23 -9.03
CA SER A 65 -12.27 16.42 -8.84
C SER A 65 -12.93 15.08 -8.46
N GLY A 66 -14.18 15.14 -7.99
CA GLY A 66 -14.89 14.02 -7.40
C GLY A 66 -14.95 14.13 -5.89
N GLN A 67 -15.20 13.01 -5.20
CA GLN A 67 -15.31 12.96 -3.75
C GLN A 67 -14.51 11.78 -3.18
N ALA A 68 -13.92 12.00 -2.00
CA ALA A 68 -13.29 10.97 -1.20
C ALA A 68 -13.74 11.16 0.26
N ILE A 69 -14.78 10.46 0.64
CA ILE A 69 -15.43 10.60 1.94
C ILE A 69 -14.76 9.67 2.95
N PHE A 70 -14.15 10.24 3.95
CA PHE A 70 -13.55 9.57 5.10
C PHE A 70 -14.09 10.25 6.37
N ASP A 71 -14.60 9.49 7.32
CA ASP A 71 -15.25 10.02 8.53
C ASP A 71 -16.24 11.17 8.24
N GLU A 72 -17.15 10.94 7.25
CA GLU A 72 -18.19 11.89 6.78
C GLU A 72 -17.66 13.20 6.16
N LYS A 73 -16.36 13.33 6.00
CA LYS A 73 -15.71 14.50 5.43
C LYS A 73 -15.10 14.20 4.07
N ASN A 74 -15.22 15.13 3.14
CA ASN A 74 -14.60 14.98 1.83
C ASN A 74 -13.14 15.44 1.89
N LEU A 75 -12.19 14.49 1.79
CA LEU A 75 -10.76 14.78 1.79
C LEU A 75 -10.32 15.63 0.59
N ILE A 76 -11.04 15.53 -0.55
CA ILE A 76 -10.78 16.36 -1.72
C ILE A 76 -11.32 17.76 -1.42
N GLY A 77 -10.43 18.70 -1.25
CA GLY A 77 -10.75 20.08 -0.84
C GLY A 77 -10.28 20.46 0.55
N PHE A 78 -9.76 19.49 1.33
CA PHE A 78 -9.08 19.81 2.59
C PHE A 78 -7.83 20.66 2.35
N SER A 79 -7.60 21.58 3.26
CA SER A 79 -6.33 22.30 3.34
C SER A 79 -5.17 21.36 3.69
N GLY A 80 -3.95 21.80 3.45
CA GLY A 80 -2.76 21.03 3.83
C GLY A 80 -2.69 20.71 5.34
N GLU A 81 -3.20 21.61 6.20
CA GLU A 81 -3.25 21.40 7.65
C GLU A 81 -4.28 20.34 8.06
N GLU A 82 -5.46 20.35 7.45
CA GLU A 82 -6.50 19.33 7.70
C GLU A 82 -6.02 17.94 7.27
N LEU A 83 -5.42 17.85 6.08
CA LEU A 83 -4.84 16.58 5.60
C LEU A 83 -3.69 16.08 6.48
N ARG A 84 -2.88 16.99 7.05
CA ARG A 84 -1.79 16.61 7.97
C ARG A 84 -2.31 15.95 9.25
N LYS A 85 -3.47 16.39 9.76
CA LYS A 85 -4.10 15.79 10.95
C LYS A 85 -4.63 14.37 10.71
N VAL A 86 -5.02 14.07 9.47
CA VAL A 86 -5.57 12.77 9.07
C VAL A 86 -4.46 11.80 8.70
N ARG A 87 -3.44 12.28 7.94
CA ARG A 87 -2.32 11.44 7.50
C ARG A 87 -1.43 11.05 8.69
N GLY A 88 -1.00 9.81 8.69
CA GLY A 88 -0.14 9.24 9.73
C GLY A 88 -0.88 8.83 11.00
N ASN A 89 -2.03 9.41 11.30
CA ASN A 89 -2.85 9.08 12.46
C ASN A 89 -4.04 8.18 12.07
N GLN A 90 -5.02 8.76 11.38
CA GLN A 90 -6.23 8.02 10.97
C GLN A 90 -6.01 7.23 9.66
N ILE A 91 -5.20 7.79 8.74
CA ILE A 91 -4.81 7.12 7.48
C ILE A 91 -3.32 6.88 7.47
N GLY A 92 -2.92 5.62 7.64
CA GLY A 92 -1.54 5.16 7.48
C GLY A 92 -1.20 4.98 6.01
N MET A 93 0.07 5.18 5.65
CA MET A 93 0.54 5.03 4.27
C MET A 93 1.89 4.32 4.22
N VAL A 94 1.96 3.29 3.39
CA VAL A 94 3.19 2.57 3.03
C VAL A 94 3.47 2.83 1.56
N LEU A 95 4.61 3.49 1.27
CA LEU A 95 4.99 3.90 -0.08
C LEU A 95 5.88 2.86 -0.76
N GLN A 96 5.87 2.88 -2.09
CA GLN A 96 6.61 1.96 -2.95
C GLN A 96 8.13 2.01 -2.74
N ASN A 97 8.71 3.19 -2.48
CA ASN A 97 10.15 3.37 -2.36
C ASN A 97 10.54 3.82 -0.95
N PRO A 98 11.01 2.91 -0.09
CA PRO A 98 11.35 3.23 1.29
C PRO A 98 12.54 4.22 1.38
N MET A 99 13.48 4.20 0.43
CA MET A 99 14.64 5.10 0.43
C MET A 99 14.26 6.58 0.33
N THR A 100 13.08 6.89 -0.23
CA THR A 100 12.59 8.27 -0.31
C THR A 100 11.78 8.70 0.90
N CYS A 101 11.48 7.77 1.81
CA CYS A 101 10.68 8.04 3.01
C CYS A 101 11.56 8.37 4.22
N PHE A 102 12.84 7.96 4.19
CA PHE A 102 13.79 8.22 5.26
C PHE A 102 14.81 9.29 4.83
N ASP A 103 15.03 10.26 5.72
CA ASP A 103 16.09 11.24 5.53
C ASP A 103 17.47 10.57 5.79
N PRO A 104 18.39 10.59 4.82
CA PRO A 104 19.68 9.93 4.95
C PRO A 104 20.59 10.55 6.02
N LEU A 105 20.30 11.75 6.51
CA LEU A 105 21.08 12.49 7.49
C LEU A 105 20.73 12.15 8.93
N TYR A 106 19.60 11.50 9.18
CA TYR A 106 19.15 11.15 10.53
C TYR A 106 19.13 9.64 10.76
N ARG A 107 19.39 9.24 12.01
CA ARG A 107 19.33 7.82 12.42
C ARG A 107 17.89 7.31 12.36
N ILE A 108 17.72 6.01 12.14
CA ILE A 108 16.43 5.35 12.11
C ILE A 108 15.63 5.62 13.40
N GLY A 109 16.27 5.44 14.55
CA GLY A 109 15.61 5.67 15.85
C GLY A 109 15.09 7.09 16.03
N SER A 110 15.81 8.10 15.52
CA SER A 110 15.35 9.49 15.59
C SER A 110 14.13 9.71 14.72
N GLN A 111 14.09 9.15 13.51
CA GLN A 111 12.97 9.30 12.60
C GLN A 111 11.72 8.54 13.07
N MET A 112 11.90 7.35 13.64
CA MET A 112 10.82 6.61 14.29
C MET A 112 10.26 7.40 15.49
N ALA A 113 11.14 7.96 16.31
CA ALA A 113 10.75 8.72 17.49
C ALA A 113 9.99 10.00 17.10
N GLU A 114 10.47 10.73 16.10
CA GLU A 114 9.79 11.92 15.57
C GLU A 114 8.40 11.56 15.04
N THR A 115 8.28 10.49 14.25
CA THR A 115 7.00 10.04 13.71
C THR A 115 6.01 9.71 14.82
N PHE A 116 6.42 8.94 15.83
CA PHE A 116 5.53 8.61 16.95
C PHE A 116 5.18 9.81 17.80
N ALA A 117 6.13 10.70 18.08
CA ALA A 117 5.87 11.93 18.83
C ALA A 117 4.92 12.89 18.12
N MET A 118 4.93 12.92 16.79
CA MET A 118 3.99 13.74 16.00
C MET A 118 2.56 13.23 16.00
N HIS A 119 2.36 11.92 16.18
CA HIS A 119 1.07 11.27 16.01
C HIS A 119 0.49 10.66 17.30
N THR A 120 1.23 10.72 18.41
CA THR A 120 0.80 10.14 19.70
C THR A 120 1.25 11.02 20.85
N ASP A 121 0.60 10.84 22.02
CA ASP A 121 1.01 11.46 23.29
C ASP A 121 2.01 10.59 24.08
N TRP A 122 2.78 9.74 23.40
CA TRP A 122 3.73 8.84 24.06
C TRP A 122 4.97 9.60 24.54
N ASN A 123 5.42 9.27 25.74
CA ASN A 123 6.70 9.77 26.24
C ASN A 123 7.89 9.03 25.56
N GLY A 124 9.09 9.56 25.72
CA GLY A 124 10.29 9.02 25.07
C GLY A 124 10.60 7.55 25.42
N GLU A 125 10.31 7.12 26.66
CA GLU A 125 10.49 5.74 27.09
C GLU A 125 9.54 4.79 26.35
N LYS A 126 8.27 5.15 26.25
CA LYS A 126 7.26 4.39 25.51
C LYS A 126 7.58 4.35 24.00
N ILE A 127 8.00 5.48 23.42
CA ILE A 127 8.40 5.56 22.01
C ILE A 127 9.56 4.59 21.74
N ARG A 128 10.61 4.59 22.59
CA ARG A 128 11.72 3.66 22.44
C ARG A 128 11.27 2.20 22.52
N LYS A 129 10.44 1.87 23.50
CA LYS A 129 9.89 0.52 23.68
C LYS A 129 9.10 0.07 22.44
N VAL A 130 8.17 0.90 21.96
CA VAL A 130 7.37 0.60 20.77
C VAL A 130 8.26 0.50 19.53
N SER A 131 9.30 1.34 19.40
CA SER A 131 10.22 1.24 18.27
C SER A 131 10.94 -0.12 18.24
N LEU A 132 11.36 -0.66 19.37
CA LEU A 132 11.98 -1.99 19.45
C LEU A 132 10.97 -3.11 19.16
N GLU A 133 9.74 -3.00 19.72
CA GLU A 133 8.66 -3.95 19.43
C GLU A 133 8.32 -3.99 17.92
N VAL A 134 8.30 -2.83 17.25
CA VAL A 134 8.12 -2.73 15.80
C VAL A 134 9.22 -3.47 15.04
N LEU A 135 10.48 -3.27 15.41
CA LEU A 135 11.60 -3.96 14.76
C LEU A 135 11.52 -5.48 14.95
N GLU A 136 11.18 -5.93 16.16
CA GLU A 136 10.99 -7.35 16.45
C GLU A 136 9.82 -7.97 15.63
N GLN A 137 8.67 -7.31 15.60
CA GLN A 137 7.51 -7.76 14.80
C GLN A 137 7.85 -7.86 13.31
N MET A 138 8.67 -6.95 12.82
CA MET A 138 9.15 -6.94 11.43
C MET A 138 10.33 -7.89 11.20
N LYS A 139 10.66 -8.78 12.15
CA LYS A 139 11.79 -9.73 12.07
C LYS A 139 13.13 -9.06 11.79
N ILE A 140 13.34 -7.89 12.37
CA ILE A 140 14.60 -7.16 12.31
C ILE A 140 15.32 -7.39 13.64
N HIS A 141 16.39 -8.18 13.56
CA HIS A 141 17.23 -8.48 14.71
C HIS A 141 18.12 -7.30 15.10
N ASP A 142 18.67 -7.34 16.30
CA ASP A 142 19.56 -6.31 16.84
C ASP A 142 18.96 -4.89 16.81
N GLY A 143 17.69 -4.80 17.25
CA GLY A 143 16.90 -3.56 17.17
C GLY A 143 17.59 -2.35 17.76
N GLU A 144 18.30 -2.50 18.88
CA GLU A 144 19.08 -1.41 19.51
C GLU A 144 20.17 -0.88 18.58
N GLU A 145 20.88 -1.75 17.89
CA GLU A 145 21.90 -1.37 16.91
C GLU A 145 21.26 -0.71 15.69
N VAL A 146 20.14 -1.27 15.20
CA VAL A 146 19.39 -0.74 14.05
C VAL A 146 18.88 0.67 14.30
N LEU A 147 18.39 0.98 15.50
CA LEU A 147 17.95 2.34 15.86
C LEU A 147 19.11 3.37 15.78
N GLN A 148 20.36 2.95 15.90
CA GLN A 148 21.52 3.83 15.78
C GLN A 148 22.04 3.98 14.35
N LYS A 149 21.61 3.12 13.42
CA LYS A 149 22.02 3.17 12.01
C LYS A 149 21.32 4.29 11.23
N TYR A 150 21.99 4.72 10.16
CA TYR A 150 21.43 5.60 9.16
C TYR A 150 20.77 4.79 8.07
N PRO A 151 19.81 5.36 7.31
CA PRO A 151 19.11 4.64 6.23
C PRO A 151 20.03 3.94 5.23
N HIS A 152 21.10 4.59 4.82
CA HIS A 152 22.09 4.05 3.86
C HIS A 152 22.91 2.85 4.39
N GLN A 153 22.84 2.56 5.69
CA GLN A 153 23.49 1.40 6.32
C GLN A 153 22.57 0.17 6.39
N LEU A 154 21.32 0.29 5.91
CA LEU A 154 20.32 -0.76 5.91
C LEU A 154 19.97 -1.17 4.48
N SER A 155 19.54 -2.43 4.31
CA SER A 155 19.00 -2.86 3.02
C SER A 155 17.65 -2.21 2.72
N GLY A 156 17.29 -2.11 1.43
CA GLY A 156 15.98 -1.59 1.03
C GLY A 156 14.82 -2.38 1.64
N GLY A 157 14.97 -3.71 1.76
CA GLY A 157 13.97 -4.56 2.42
C GLY A 157 13.84 -4.30 3.92
N MET A 158 14.93 -3.97 4.63
CA MET A 158 14.85 -3.57 6.04
C MET A 158 14.12 -2.24 6.20
N LEU A 159 14.44 -1.24 5.38
CA LEU A 159 13.76 0.05 5.40
C LEU A 159 12.26 -0.09 5.08
N GLN A 160 11.91 -0.95 4.11
CA GLN A 160 10.52 -1.25 3.78
C GLN A 160 9.78 -1.84 4.98
N ARG A 161 10.38 -2.83 5.67
CA ARG A 161 9.81 -3.43 6.88
C ARG A 161 9.66 -2.42 8.01
N ILE A 162 10.64 -1.55 8.22
CA ILE A 162 10.55 -0.48 9.23
C ILE A 162 9.38 0.46 8.91
N MET A 163 9.26 0.90 7.66
CA MET A 163 8.16 1.77 7.22
C MET A 163 6.78 1.12 7.43
N ILE A 164 6.64 -0.14 7.06
CA ILE A 164 5.42 -0.92 7.30
C ILE A 164 5.11 -0.98 8.80
N GLY A 165 6.10 -1.36 9.60
CA GLY A 165 5.94 -1.48 11.05
C GLY A 165 5.55 -0.17 11.73
N ILE A 166 6.12 0.96 11.32
CA ILE A 166 5.72 2.29 11.82
C ILE A 166 4.25 2.57 11.50
N ALA A 167 3.86 2.38 10.24
CA ALA A 167 2.48 2.63 9.81
C ALA A 167 1.46 1.76 10.57
N MET A 168 1.84 0.52 10.88
CA MET A 168 1.02 -0.43 11.62
C MET A 168 0.93 -0.13 13.12
N ALA A 169 2.03 0.35 13.73
CA ALA A 169 2.08 0.67 15.16
C ALA A 169 1.14 1.81 15.54
N LEU A 170 0.92 2.74 14.63
CA LEU A 170 -0.03 3.86 14.80
C LEU A 170 -1.51 3.41 14.76
N SER A 171 -1.77 2.14 14.38
CA SER A 171 -3.13 1.56 14.35
C SER A 171 -4.17 2.41 13.63
N PRO A 172 -3.91 2.78 12.36
CA PRO A 172 -4.79 3.64 11.60
C PRO A 172 -6.14 2.96 11.31
N GLU A 173 -7.19 3.74 11.08
CA GLU A 173 -8.50 3.25 10.64
C GLU A 173 -8.46 2.76 9.18
N LEU A 174 -7.65 3.41 8.35
CA LEU A 174 -7.38 3.04 6.95
C LEU A 174 -5.87 2.93 6.72
N LEU A 175 -5.41 1.81 6.20
CA LEU A 175 -4.03 1.61 5.78
C LEU A 175 -3.96 1.52 4.25
N ILE A 176 -3.20 2.40 3.64
CA ILE A 176 -2.93 2.42 2.20
C ILE A 176 -1.52 1.89 1.96
N ALA A 177 -1.41 0.78 1.24
CA ALA A 177 -0.14 0.15 0.90
C ALA A 177 0.07 0.18 -0.63
N ASP A 178 0.98 1.05 -1.09
CA ASP A 178 1.32 1.20 -2.50
C ASP A 178 2.57 0.38 -2.83
N GLU A 179 2.37 -0.78 -3.45
CA GLU A 179 3.40 -1.78 -3.78
C GLU A 179 4.33 -2.13 -2.58
N PRO A 180 3.78 -2.48 -1.41
CA PRO A 180 4.55 -2.55 -0.16
C PRO A 180 5.56 -3.69 -0.12
N THR A 181 5.48 -4.65 -1.01
CA THR A 181 6.37 -5.82 -1.07
C THR A 181 7.35 -5.79 -2.23
N THR A 182 7.40 -4.69 -2.98
CA THR A 182 8.40 -4.51 -4.04
C THR A 182 9.80 -4.41 -3.42
N ALA A 183 10.78 -5.10 -4.01
CA ALA A 183 12.17 -5.18 -3.54
C ALA A 183 12.40 -5.93 -2.21
N ILE A 184 11.44 -6.77 -1.81
CA ILE A 184 11.56 -7.70 -0.67
C ILE A 184 11.72 -9.12 -1.22
N ASP A 185 12.55 -9.95 -0.56
CA ASP A 185 12.67 -11.37 -0.90
C ASP A 185 11.37 -12.13 -0.60
N ALA A 186 11.16 -13.27 -1.29
CA ALA A 186 9.90 -14.00 -1.26
C ALA A 186 9.49 -14.51 0.13
N ILE A 187 10.45 -14.88 0.98
CA ILE A 187 10.17 -15.37 2.34
C ILE A 187 9.67 -14.22 3.20
N THR A 188 10.41 -13.12 3.22
CA THR A 188 10.03 -11.91 3.94
C THR A 188 8.72 -11.31 3.41
N GLN A 189 8.51 -11.34 2.09
CA GLN A 189 7.23 -10.93 1.48
C GLN A 189 6.05 -11.72 2.07
N TYR A 190 6.18 -13.04 2.15
CA TYR A 190 5.13 -13.88 2.72
C TYR A 190 4.83 -13.52 4.18
N GLU A 191 5.85 -13.34 5.02
CA GLU A 191 5.71 -12.94 6.42
C GLU A 191 5.00 -11.57 6.57
N ILE A 192 5.36 -10.61 5.72
CA ILE A 192 4.72 -9.28 5.72
C ILE A 192 3.25 -9.38 5.31
N LEU A 193 2.92 -10.20 4.31
CA LEU A 193 1.52 -10.41 3.91
C LEU A 193 0.70 -11.06 5.04
N GLU A 194 1.26 -11.99 5.81
CA GLU A 194 0.62 -12.53 7.00
C GLU A 194 0.37 -11.46 8.07
N GLU A 195 1.29 -10.53 8.23
CA GLU A 195 1.12 -9.42 9.17
C GLU A 195 0.00 -8.46 8.73
N PHE A 196 -0.12 -8.15 7.43
CA PHE A 196 -1.27 -7.40 6.90
C PHE A 196 -2.60 -8.13 7.18
N GLU A 197 -2.66 -9.44 6.93
CA GLU A 197 -3.83 -10.26 7.24
C GLU A 197 -4.19 -10.24 8.74
N ARG A 198 -3.18 -10.37 9.61
CA ARG A 198 -3.36 -10.32 11.06
C ARG A 198 -3.99 -8.99 11.50
N ILE A 199 -3.48 -7.88 11.03
CA ILE A 199 -3.95 -6.54 11.40
C ILE A 199 -5.37 -6.29 10.89
N LYS A 200 -5.65 -6.66 9.64
CA LYS A 200 -7.00 -6.60 9.08
C LYS A 200 -8.00 -7.31 10.00
N ARG A 201 -7.67 -8.52 10.42
CA ARG A 201 -8.55 -9.35 11.26
C ARG A 201 -8.68 -8.85 12.70
N GLU A 202 -7.55 -8.54 13.35
CA GLU A 202 -7.52 -8.23 14.79
C GLU A 202 -7.94 -6.80 15.10
N LYS A 203 -7.48 -5.84 14.28
CA LYS A 203 -7.75 -4.41 14.50
C LYS A 203 -8.92 -3.87 13.69
N LYS A 204 -9.50 -4.68 12.80
CA LYS A 204 -10.53 -4.27 11.84
C LYS A 204 -10.13 -3.04 11.00
N THR A 205 -8.82 -2.87 10.77
CA THR A 205 -8.29 -1.81 9.92
C THR A 205 -8.78 -2.03 8.48
N ALA A 206 -9.35 -1.00 7.88
CA ALA A 206 -9.65 -1.00 6.45
C ALA A 206 -8.34 -0.88 5.67
N MET A 207 -8.21 -1.60 4.55
CA MET A 207 -6.97 -1.59 3.76
C MET A 207 -7.22 -1.34 2.30
N ILE A 208 -6.33 -0.58 1.67
CA ILE A 208 -6.18 -0.50 0.23
C ILE A 208 -4.78 -1.01 -0.12
N PHE A 209 -4.71 -2.10 -0.88
CA PHE A 209 -3.47 -2.77 -1.22
C PHE A 209 -3.23 -2.71 -2.72
N ILE A 210 -2.30 -1.86 -3.16
CA ILE A 210 -1.90 -1.75 -4.56
C ILE A 210 -0.76 -2.72 -4.82
N THR A 211 -0.91 -3.54 -5.83
CA THR A 211 0.18 -4.39 -6.33
C THR A 211 -0.07 -4.79 -7.78
N HIS A 212 0.99 -5.23 -8.45
CA HIS A 212 0.92 -5.92 -9.73
C HIS A 212 1.14 -7.44 -9.56
N ASP A 213 1.32 -7.93 -8.34
CA ASP A 213 1.56 -9.33 -8.00
C ASP A 213 0.25 -10.02 -7.62
N LEU A 214 -0.16 -11.02 -8.45
CA LEU A 214 -1.35 -11.83 -8.20
C LEU A 214 -1.24 -12.69 -6.95
N GLY A 215 -0.04 -13.15 -6.60
CA GLY A 215 0.19 -13.94 -5.39
C GLY A 215 -0.03 -13.09 -4.13
N ALA A 216 0.54 -11.90 -4.10
CA ALA A 216 0.35 -10.99 -2.97
C ALA A 216 -1.12 -10.58 -2.80
N ILE A 217 -1.80 -10.20 -3.90
CA ILE A 217 -3.20 -9.75 -3.83
C ILE A 217 -4.15 -10.89 -3.44
N SER A 218 -3.88 -12.13 -3.88
CA SER A 218 -4.69 -13.30 -3.52
C SER A 218 -4.64 -13.64 -2.03
N LYS A 219 -3.55 -13.26 -1.35
CA LYS A 219 -3.36 -13.49 0.08
C LYS A 219 -4.14 -12.50 0.93
N VAL A 220 -4.15 -11.21 0.56
CA VAL A 220 -4.64 -10.14 1.45
C VAL A 220 -5.97 -9.53 1.04
N ALA A 221 -6.34 -9.54 -0.26
CA ALA A 221 -7.50 -8.83 -0.75
C ALA A 221 -8.79 -9.64 -0.65
N ASP A 222 -9.84 -9.03 -0.09
CA ASP A 222 -11.20 -9.59 -0.07
C ASP A 222 -11.94 -9.25 -1.37
N ARG A 223 -11.75 -8.04 -1.89
CA ARG A 223 -12.24 -7.59 -3.19
C ARG A 223 -11.10 -6.97 -3.98
N ILE A 224 -11.20 -7.08 -5.30
CA ILE A 224 -10.19 -6.57 -6.23
C ILE A 224 -10.87 -5.68 -7.26
N ILE A 225 -10.23 -4.56 -7.56
CA ILE A 225 -10.51 -3.75 -8.74
C ILE A 225 -9.29 -3.78 -9.65
N VAL A 226 -9.54 -3.85 -10.95
CA VAL A 226 -8.48 -3.81 -11.97
C VAL A 226 -8.52 -2.45 -12.65
N MET A 227 -7.38 -1.76 -12.64
CA MET A 227 -7.25 -0.45 -13.28
C MET A 227 -6.42 -0.54 -14.57
N ASN A 228 -6.94 0.08 -15.62
CA ASN A 228 -6.26 0.25 -16.89
C ASN A 228 -6.51 1.66 -17.43
N ARG A 229 -5.45 2.35 -17.84
CA ARG A 229 -5.52 3.71 -18.46
C ARG A 229 -6.38 4.70 -17.69
N GLY A 230 -6.29 4.67 -16.36
CA GLY A 230 -7.00 5.58 -15.46
C GLY A 230 -8.44 5.19 -15.13
N GLN A 231 -8.94 4.10 -15.64
CA GLN A 231 -10.31 3.62 -15.40
C GLN A 231 -10.30 2.27 -14.68
N ILE A 232 -11.39 1.98 -13.96
CA ILE A 232 -11.64 0.63 -13.44
C ILE A 232 -12.32 -0.17 -14.54
N VAL A 233 -11.65 -1.24 -14.98
CA VAL A 233 -12.11 -2.09 -16.09
C VAL A 233 -12.74 -3.39 -15.62
N ASP A 234 -12.41 -3.84 -14.40
CA ASP A 234 -13.01 -5.05 -13.83
C ASP A 234 -13.11 -4.98 -12.30
N ARG A 235 -14.00 -5.76 -11.68
CA ARG A 235 -14.24 -5.83 -10.24
C ARG A 235 -14.68 -7.22 -9.84
N GLY A 236 -14.24 -7.70 -8.70
CA GLY A 236 -14.67 -8.99 -8.15
C GLY A 236 -13.79 -9.44 -7.00
N ASP A 237 -14.01 -10.66 -6.54
CA ASP A 237 -13.06 -11.37 -5.71
C ASP A 237 -11.92 -11.98 -6.56
N PHE A 238 -10.94 -12.60 -5.92
CA PHE A 238 -9.80 -13.19 -6.62
C PHE A 238 -10.24 -14.28 -7.62
N HIS A 239 -11.23 -15.10 -7.26
CA HIS A 239 -11.73 -16.15 -8.13
C HIS A 239 -12.39 -15.57 -9.40
N HIS A 240 -13.19 -14.50 -9.25
CA HIS A 240 -13.81 -13.81 -10.38
C HIS A 240 -12.75 -13.23 -11.32
N ILE A 241 -11.76 -12.52 -10.77
CA ILE A 241 -10.67 -11.92 -11.56
C ILE A 241 -9.86 -12.98 -12.31
N LEU A 242 -9.65 -14.13 -11.69
CA LEU A 242 -8.85 -15.22 -12.27
C LEU A 242 -9.60 -15.96 -13.40
N HIS A 243 -10.90 -16.24 -13.22
CA HIS A 243 -11.65 -17.16 -14.08
C HIS A 243 -12.80 -16.54 -14.87
N HIS A 244 -13.31 -15.39 -14.41
CA HIS A 244 -14.54 -14.79 -14.94
C HIS A 244 -14.37 -13.32 -15.34
N ALA A 245 -13.13 -12.83 -15.44
CA ALA A 245 -12.84 -11.48 -15.89
C ALA A 245 -13.44 -11.21 -17.27
N LYS A 246 -14.16 -10.10 -17.40
CA LYS A 246 -14.85 -9.72 -18.65
C LYS A 246 -13.97 -8.89 -19.56
N ASP A 247 -13.16 -8.03 -18.97
CA ASP A 247 -12.31 -7.12 -19.72
C ASP A 247 -11.10 -7.86 -20.34
N PRO A 248 -10.80 -7.63 -21.62
CA PRO A 248 -9.67 -8.27 -22.31
C PRO A 248 -8.32 -7.98 -21.67
N TYR A 249 -8.14 -6.78 -21.09
CA TYR A 249 -6.91 -6.41 -20.41
C TYR A 249 -6.72 -7.22 -19.13
N THR A 250 -7.80 -7.42 -18.34
CA THR A 250 -7.74 -8.25 -17.13
C THR A 250 -7.35 -9.68 -17.45
N ARG A 251 -7.97 -10.27 -18.48
CA ARG A 251 -7.62 -11.62 -18.95
C ARG A 251 -6.16 -11.72 -19.37
N MET A 252 -5.69 -10.79 -20.19
CA MET A 252 -4.28 -10.74 -20.62
C MET A 252 -3.34 -10.62 -19.43
N LEU A 253 -3.67 -9.79 -18.42
CA LEU A 253 -2.85 -9.59 -17.23
C LEU A 253 -2.73 -10.89 -16.43
N VAL A 254 -3.84 -11.60 -16.23
CA VAL A 254 -3.90 -12.90 -15.55
C VAL A 254 -3.12 -13.96 -16.32
N GLU A 255 -3.36 -14.12 -17.62
CA GLU A 255 -2.70 -15.10 -18.49
C GLU A 255 -1.19 -14.92 -18.49
N LYS A 256 -0.69 -13.71 -18.64
CA LYS A 256 0.76 -13.41 -18.57
C LYS A 256 1.38 -13.86 -17.24
N ARG A 257 0.70 -13.63 -16.13
CA ARG A 257 1.19 -14.01 -14.81
C ARG A 257 1.17 -15.51 -14.59
N LEU A 258 0.09 -16.19 -14.98
CA LEU A 258 0.00 -17.65 -14.92
C LEU A 258 1.05 -18.32 -15.78
N ALA A 259 1.27 -17.85 -17.01
CA ALA A 259 2.29 -18.38 -17.91
C ALA A 259 3.72 -18.32 -17.31
N VAL A 260 4.05 -17.24 -16.59
CA VAL A 260 5.33 -17.14 -15.87
C VAL A 260 5.42 -18.17 -14.75
N MET A 261 4.34 -18.35 -13.97
CA MET A 261 4.31 -19.32 -12.87
C MET A 261 4.40 -20.77 -13.40
N ASP A 262 3.70 -21.11 -14.47
CA ASP A 262 3.72 -22.45 -15.06
C ASP A 262 5.09 -22.77 -15.65
N ARG A 263 5.71 -21.82 -16.34
CA ARG A 263 7.07 -21.98 -16.85
C ARG A 263 8.09 -22.20 -15.73
N TYR A 264 7.93 -21.51 -14.61
CA TYR A 264 8.77 -21.72 -13.43
C TYR A 264 8.58 -23.10 -12.84
N ARG A 265 7.32 -23.59 -12.72
CA ARG A 265 7.00 -24.95 -12.26
C ARG A 265 7.58 -26.01 -13.18
N GLU A 266 7.56 -25.82 -14.50
CA GLU A 266 8.15 -26.74 -15.46
C GLU A 266 9.68 -26.84 -15.31
N ILE A 267 10.36 -25.71 -15.10
CA ILE A 267 11.80 -25.67 -14.87
C ILE A 267 12.15 -26.45 -13.59
N LEU A 268 11.44 -26.21 -12.50
CA LEU A 268 11.67 -26.93 -11.24
C LEU A 268 11.44 -28.43 -11.36
N LYS A 269 10.42 -28.86 -12.12
CA LYS A 269 10.18 -30.29 -12.40
C LYS A 269 11.31 -30.92 -13.20
N LYS A 270 11.88 -30.20 -14.19
CA LYS A 270 13.02 -30.68 -15.01
C LYS A 270 14.30 -30.80 -14.17
N GLU A 271 14.49 -29.97 -13.18
CA GLU A 271 15.65 -30.02 -12.27
C GLU A 271 15.49 -31.02 -11.12
N GLY A 272 14.42 -31.79 -11.06
CA GLY A 272 14.16 -32.80 -10.01
C GLY A 272 13.83 -32.16 -8.64
N ARG A 273 13.61 -30.86 -8.58
CA ARG A 273 13.20 -30.14 -7.36
C ARG A 273 11.68 -30.13 -7.25
N ARG A 274 11.14 -30.70 -6.16
CA ARG A 274 9.70 -30.59 -5.88
C ARG A 274 9.37 -29.12 -5.61
N PRO A 275 8.33 -28.53 -6.23
CA PRO A 275 7.88 -27.20 -5.86
C PRO A 275 7.39 -27.24 -4.40
N CYS A 276 8.00 -26.49 -3.51
CA CYS A 276 7.47 -26.21 -2.18
C CYS A 276 6.31 -25.23 -2.34
N LEU A 277 5.13 -25.76 -2.66
CA LEU A 277 3.87 -25.01 -2.67
C LEU A 277 2.81 -25.94 -2.08
N ASN A 278 2.57 -25.77 -0.79
CA ASN A 278 1.31 -26.11 -0.15
C ASN A 278 0.50 -24.83 -0.02
#